data_f7638995293de4bf0d31ee7d6b426ddf
#
_entry.id   f7638995293de4bf0d31ee7d6b426ddf
#
_cell.length_a   1.000
_cell.length_b   1.000
_cell.length_c   1.000
_cell.angle_alpha   90.00
_cell.angle_beta   90.00
_cell.angle_gamma   90.00
#
_symmetry.space_group_name_H-M   'P 1'
#
loop_
_entity.id
_entity.type
_entity.pdbx_description
1 polymer ?
#
loop_
_entity_poly.entity_id
_entity_poly.type
_entity_poly.pdbx_seq_one_letter_code
_entity_poly.pdbx_strand_id
1 'polypeptide(L)'
;DDCGDEPFLCGRAWNKELGLNFHRLPERYKEKVTQNVWGLSQLSAGLSLRFTTDSKMIKVKYVLGQKVGYLNMAWLNHSGVDLYGADAKGGLHWVGNHMEWHLSGDTVEFTYRDISYPKGLEGGTEFRLYLPPYNEVKNIEVGVDNGAKFAYKREKRAKPIVVYRSEEH
;
A
#
# COMPACT_ATOMS: atom_id res chain seq x y z
N ASP A 1 24.33 -11.32 0.65
CA ASP A 1 23.57 -10.06 0.72
C ASP A 1 22.74 -9.86 -0.54
N ASP A 2 21.82 -10.80 -0.74
CA ASP A 2 20.98 -10.83 -1.93
C ASP A 2 19.66 -10.12 -1.67
N CYS A 3 19.70 -8.79 -1.69
CA CYS A 3 18.50 -7.96 -1.67
C CYS A 3 18.04 -7.57 -3.08
N GLY A 4 18.47 -8.30 -4.12
CA GLY A 4 18.23 -7.97 -5.52
C GLY A 4 16.77 -7.91 -5.93
N ASP A 5 15.93 -8.84 -5.50
CA ASP A 5 14.65 -9.13 -6.12
C ASP A 5 13.44 -9.13 -5.18
N GLU A 6 13.52 -8.51 -4.00
CA GLU A 6 12.37 -8.47 -3.11
C GLU A 6 11.41 -7.34 -3.48
N PRO A 7 10.10 -7.62 -3.51
CA PRO A 7 9.09 -6.61 -3.78
C PRO A 7 9.16 -5.51 -2.72
N PHE A 8 8.92 -4.28 -3.15
CA PHE A 8 8.91 -3.06 -2.32
C PHE A 8 7.70 -3.00 -1.37
N LEU A 9 7.14 -4.15 -1.06
CA LEU A 9 5.95 -4.33 -0.26
C LEU A 9 6.34 -4.57 1.19
N CYS A 10 5.85 -3.72 2.07
CA CYS A 10 6.01 -3.79 3.52
C CYS A 10 4.75 -4.31 4.19
N GLY A 11 4.86 -4.78 5.43
CA GLY A 11 3.71 -5.14 6.26
C GLY A 11 3.32 -6.62 6.22
N ARG A 12 4.12 -7.49 5.61
CA ARG A 12 3.92 -8.95 5.63
C ARG A 12 5.22 -9.72 5.81
N ALA A 13 5.10 -10.96 6.24
CA ALA A 13 6.17 -11.95 6.16
C ALA A 13 6.16 -12.68 4.80
N TRP A 14 7.13 -13.55 4.56
CA TRP A 14 7.22 -14.44 3.39
C TRP A 14 7.22 -13.74 2.03
N ASN A 15 7.81 -12.55 1.93
CA ASN A 15 7.89 -11.78 0.68
C ASN A 15 8.47 -12.57 -0.48
N LYS A 16 9.51 -13.40 -0.25
CA LYS A 16 10.11 -14.27 -1.28
C LYS A 16 9.13 -15.30 -1.84
N GLU A 17 8.31 -15.90 -0.97
CA GLU A 17 7.36 -16.94 -1.35
C GLU A 17 6.12 -16.34 -2.03
N LEU A 18 5.65 -15.20 -1.55
CA LEU A 18 4.47 -14.51 -2.08
C LEU A 18 4.76 -13.68 -3.33
N GLY A 19 6.02 -13.27 -3.53
CA GLY A 19 6.40 -12.47 -4.70
C GLY A 19 5.57 -11.18 -4.85
N LEU A 20 5.10 -10.91 -6.05
CA LEU A 20 4.27 -9.74 -6.38
C LEU A 20 2.79 -9.89 -6.02
N ASN A 21 2.40 -10.98 -5.40
CA ASN A 21 1.06 -11.16 -4.88
C ASN A 21 0.85 -10.25 -3.65
N PHE A 22 -0.33 -9.67 -3.50
CA PHE A 22 -0.69 -8.77 -2.39
C PHE A 22 -1.45 -9.46 -1.26
N HIS A 23 -1.31 -10.78 -1.15
CA HIS A 23 -1.83 -11.57 -0.04
C HIS A 23 -0.88 -11.56 1.16
N ARG A 24 -1.35 -12.00 2.32
CA ARG A 24 -0.59 -12.00 3.57
C ARG A 24 -0.09 -13.37 3.99
N LEU A 25 -0.78 -14.45 3.57
CA LEU A 25 -0.37 -15.83 3.86
C LEU A 25 -0.06 -16.59 2.56
N PRO A 26 1.04 -17.38 2.53
CA PRO A 26 1.35 -18.30 1.46
C PRO A 26 0.35 -19.46 1.33
N GLU A 27 0.17 -20.01 0.13
CA GLU A 27 -0.77 -21.09 -0.20
C GLU A 27 -0.62 -22.32 0.69
N ARG A 28 0.59 -22.63 1.17
CA ARG A 28 0.86 -23.77 2.09
C ARG A 28 0.13 -23.69 3.44
N TYR A 29 -0.46 -22.52 3.76
CA TYR A 29 -1.27 -22.33 4.97
C TYR A 29 -2.77 -22.52 4.74
N LYS A 30 -3.23 -22.62 3.50
CA LYS A 30 -4.64 -22.71 3.14
C LYS A 30 -5.39 -23.79 3.92
N GLU A 31 -4.79 -24.96 4.03
CA GLU A 31 -5.40 -26.09 4.76
C GLU A 31 -5.00 -26.15 6.25
N LYS A 32 -4.16 -25.21 6.70
CA LYS A 32 -3.68 -25.17 8.10
C LYS A 32 -4.41 -24.12 8.93
N VAL A 33 -5.22 -23.29 8.30
CA VAL A 33 -6.02 -22.25 8.96
C VAL A 33 -7.50 -22.44 8.60
N THR A 34 -8.40 -21.83 9.35
CA THR A 34 -9.82 -21.85 9.01
C THR A 34 -10.09 -21.14 7.69
N GLN A 35 -11.19 -21.48 7.03
CA GLN A 35 -11.58 -20.84 5.77
C GLN A 35 -11.75 -19.32 5.91
N ASN A 36 -12.26 -18.86 7.05
CA ASN A 36 -12.38 -17.41 7.33
C ASN A 36 -11.02 -16.73 7.40
N VAL A 37 -10.07 -17.31 8.15
CA VAL A 37 -8.69 -16.78 8.24
C VAL A 37 -8.01 -16.80 6.87
N TRP A 38 -8.21 -17.85 6.09
CA TRP A 38 -7.70 -17.92 4.72
C TRP A 38 -8.28 -16.78 3.86
N GLY A 39 -9.61 -16.63 3.84
CA GLY A 39 -10.29 -15.57 3.09
C GLY A 39 -9.77 -14.17 3.48
N LEU A 40 -9.68 -13.88 4.77
CA LEU A 40 -9.15 -12.59 5.27
C LEU A 40 -7.67 -12.39 4.92
N SER A 41 -6.89 -13.45 4.82
CA SER A 41 -5.47 -13.35 4.47
C SER A 41 -5.23 -12.94 3.01
N GLN A 42 -6.23 -13.05 2.14
CA GLN A 42 -6.15 -12.62 0.75
C GLN A 42 -6.39 -11.11 0.58
N LEU A 43 -6.88 -10.44 1.62
CA LEU A 43 -7.05 -9.00 1.64
C LEU A 43 -5.71 -8.30 1.89
N SER A 44 -5.56 -7.07 1.38
CA SER A 44 -4.29 -6.33 1.43
C SER A 44 -4.10 -5.50 2.72
N ALA A 45 -4.86 -5.79 3.77
CA ALA A 45 -4.81 -5.08 5.04
C ALA A 45 -3.40 -5.02 5.65
N GLY A 46 -2.94 -3.82 6.02
CA GLY A 46 -1.62 -3.61 6.62
C GLY A 46 -0.45 -3.62 5.64
N LEU A 47 -0.69 -3.95 4.37
CA LEU A 47 0.33 -3.86 3.34
C LEU A 47 0.55 -2.42 2.91
N SER A 48 1.78 -2.06 2.62
CA SER A 48 2.12 -0.72 2.13
C SER A 48 3.30 -0.76 1.16
N LEU A 49 3.31 0.20 0.23
CA LEU A 49 4.46 0.50 -0.62
C LEU A 49 5.21 1.69 -0.06
N ARG A 50 6.54 1.66 -0.15
CA ARG A 50 7.41 2.80 0.21
C ARG A 50 8.19 3.24 -1.01
N PHE A 51 8.20 4.54 -1.26
CA PHE A 51 8.96 5.14 -2.36
C PHE A 51 9.37 6.56 -2.04
N THR A 52 10.32 7.09 -2.80
CA THR A 52 10.72 8.50 -2.74
C THR A 52 10.43 9.16 -4.06
N THR A 53 9.96 10.40 -4.02
CA THR A 53 9.78 11.24 -5.22
C THR A 53 9.82 12.72 -4.84
N ASP A 54 10.12 13.57 -5.82
CA ASP A 54 10.01 15.03 -5.77
C ASP A 54 8.85 15.54 -6.64
N SER A 55 7.99 14.62 -7.12
CA SER A 55 6.85 14.94 -7.96
C SER A 55 5.78 15.75 -7.24
N LYS A 56 5.16 16.68 -7.93
CA LYS A 56 3.99 17.43 -7.43
C LYS A 56 2.67 16.72 -7.67
N MET A 57 2.68 15.66 -8.46
CA MET A 57 1.54 14.79 -8.70
C MET A 57 1.95 13.33 -8.48
N ILE A 58 1.14 12.58 -7.74
CA ILE A 58 1.26 11.13 -7.62
C ILE A 58 -0.05 10.51 -8.05
N LYS A 59 0.02 9.58 -8.98
CA LYS A 59 -1.12 8.80 -9.46
C LYS A 59 -0.94 7.35 -9.01
N VAL A 60 -1.99 6.78 -8.42
CA VAL A 60 -2.03 5.37 -8.01
C VAL A 60 -3.17 4.69 -8.75
N LYS A 61 -2.85 3.64 -9.50
CA LYS A 61 -3.84 2.85 -10.22
C LYS A 61 -3.72 1.40 -9.78
N TYR A 62 -4.83 0.78 -9.43
CA TYR A 62 -4.86 -0.62 -8.98
C TYR A 62 -6.14 -1.33 -9.39
N VAL A 63 -6.07 -2.66 -9.41
CA VAL A 63 -7.20 -3.53 -9.74
C VAL A 63 -7.65 -4.25 -8.47
N LEU A 64 -8.94 -4.13 -8.15
CA LEU A 64 -9.58 -4.83 -7.04
C LEU A 64 -9.83 -6.29 -7.38
N GLY A 65 -9.64 -7.17 -6.40
CA GLY A 65 -9.94 -8.59 -6.54
C GLY A 65 -11.39 -8.94 -6.35
N GLN A 66 -12.11 -8.14 -5.57
CA GLN A 66 -13.49 -8.42 -5.18
C GLN A 66 -14.37 -7.17 -5.34
N LYS A 67 -15.61 -7.40 -5.74
CA LYS A 67 -16.67 -6.38 -5.67
C LYS A 67 -17.37 -6.52 -4.32
N VAL A 68 -16.84 -5.84 -3.31
CA VAL A 68 -17.42 -5.86 -1.97
C VAL A 68 -18.15 -4.56 -1.67
N GLY A 69 -19.20 -4.66 -0.89
CA GLY A 69 -19.92 -3.53 -0.30
C GLY A 69 -20.27 -3.87 1.15
N TYR A 70 -19.94 -2.94 2.03
CA TYR A 70 -20.26 -3.07 3.46
C TYR A 70 -21.29 -2.03 3.83
N LEU A 71 -22.40 -2.47 4.45
CA LEU A 71 -23.49 -1.59 4.84
C LEU A 71 -23.10 -0.53 5.87
N ASN A 72 -22.09 -0.81 6.66
CA ASN A 72 -21.61 0.01 7.77
C ASN A 72 -20.29 0.74 7.46
N MET A 73 -19.82 0.71 6.21
CA MET A 73 -18.50 1.24 5.86
C MET A 73 -18.53 1.95 4.51
N ALA A 74 -18.01 3.18 4.45
CA ALA A 74 -17.86 3.90 3.20
C ALA A 74 -16.87 3.19 2.27
N TRP A 75 -17.06 3.34 0.95
CA TRP A 75 -16.24 2.67 -0.05
C TRP A 75 -14.74 2.93 0.14
N LEU A 76 -14.36 4.17 0.38
CA LEU A 76 -12.95 4.55 0.62
C LEU A 76 -12.33 3.82 1.81
N ASN A 77 -13.11 3.54 2.85
CA ASN A 77 -12.61 2.88 4.06
C ASN A 77 -12.30 1.39 3.86
N HIS A 78 -12.95 0.74 2.89
CA HIS A 78 -12.72 -0.68 2.64
C HIS A 78 -11.89 -0.96 1.38
N SER A 79 -11.99 -0.11 0.36
CA SER A 79 -11.34 -0.35 -0.95
C SER A 79 -10.44 0.80 -1.42
N GLY A 80 -10.33 1.89 -0.65
CA GLY A 80 -9.44 3.00 -0.93
C GLY A 80 -8.00 2.76 -0.47
N VAL A 81 -7.11 3.64 -0.88
CA VAL A 81 -5.71 3.71 -0.47
C VAL A 81 -5.44 4.99 0.28
N ASP A 82 -4.48 4.96 1.21
CA ASP A 82 -4.03 6.13 1.97
C ASP A 82 -2.57 6.44 1.67
N LEU A 83 -2.30 7.69 1.29
CA LEU A 83 -0.95 8.18 1.03
C LEU A 83 -0.48 9.08 2.18
N TYR A 84 0.72 8.78 2.69
CA TYR A 84 1.42 9.59 3.68
C TYR A 84 2.77 10.03 3.15
N GLY A 85 3.16 11.29 3.41
CA GLY A 85 4.48 11.83 3.13
C GLY A 85 5.27 12.05 4.41
N ALA A 86 6.57 11.79 4.37
CA ALA A 86 7.45 12.00 5.52
C ALA A 86 7.91 13.46 5.61
N ASP A 87 7.93 14.02 6.82
CA ASP A 87 8.57 15.30 7.12
C ASP A 87 10.10 15.14 7.29
N ALA A 88 10.80 16.25 7.52
CA ALA A 88 12.26 16.26 7.70
C ALA A 88 12.77 15.46 8.92
N LYS A 89 11.87 15.14 9.87
CA LYS A 89 12.17 14.34 11.06
C LYS A 89 11.74 12.87 10.89
N GLY A 90 11.13 12.52 9.74
CA GLY A 90 10.61 11.20 9.44
C GLY A 90 9.18 10.95 9.97
N GLY A 91 8.50 11.98 10.47
CA GLY A 91 7.08 11.91 10.84
C GLY A 91 6.21 11.77 9.60
N LEU A 92 5.20 10.90 9.63
CA LEU A 92 4.29 10.68 8.51
C LEU A 92 3.06 11.57 8.63
N HIS A 93 2.73 12.27 7.54
CA HIS A 93 1.58 13.14 7.41
C HIS A 93 0.71 12.70 6.24
N TRP A 94 -0.59 12.66 6.45
CA TRP A 94 -1.55 12.28 5.43
C TRP A 94 -1.56 13.28 4.26
N VAL A 95 -1.55 12.75 3.03
CA VAL A 95 -1.56 13.52 1.79
C VAL A 95 -2.93 13.38 1.15
N GLY A 96 -3.81 14.35 1.35
CA GLY A 96 -5.19 14.21 0.87
C GLY A 96 -5.86 15.52 0.42
N ASN A 97 -5.13 16.63 0.44
CA ASN A 97 -5.74 17.96 0.22
C ASN A 97 -6.33 18.13 -1.19
N HIS A 98 -5.71 17.60 -2.23
CA HIS A 98 -6.20 17.65 -3.61
C HIS A 98 -6.22 16.23 -4.20
N MET A 99 -7.01 15.38 -3.59
CA MET A 99 -7.18 13.99 -4.01
C MET A 99 -8.45 13.83 -4.83
N GLU A 100 -8.31 13.25 -6.01
CA GLU A 100 -9.40 12.79 -6.87
C GLU A 100 -9.32 11.27 -6.99
N TRP A 101 -10.46 10.60 -7.13
CA TRP A 101 -10.47 9.17 -7.39
C TRP A 101 -11.58 8.78 -8.37
N HIS A 102 -11.32 7.75 -9.15
CA HIS A 102 -12.25 7.19 -10.13
C HIS A 102 -12.27 5.67 -10.03
N LEU A 103 -13.46 5.10 -10.22
CA LEU A 103 -13.68 3.66 -10.32
C LEU A 103 -14.25 3.35 -11.70
N SER A 104 -13.57 2.48 -12.44
CA SER A 104 -14.02 1.98 -13.74
C SER A 104 -13.92 0.45 -13.77
N GLY A 105 -15.05 -0.23 -13.70
CA GLY A 105 -15.08 -1.68 -13.51
C GLY A 105 -14.45 -2.09 -12.18
N ASP A 106 -13.35 -2.81 -12.24
CA ASP A 106 -12.56 -3.22 -11.07
C ASP A 106 -11.28 -2.38 -10.89
N THR A 107 -11.05 -1.42 -11.79
CA THR A 107 -9.88 -0.54 -11.77
C THR A 107 -10.19 0.74 -11.02
N VAL A 108 -9.34 1.06 -10.06
CA VAL A 108 -9.41 2.27 -9.25
C VAL A 108 -8.19 3.14 -9.56
N GLU A 109 -8.41 4.43 -9.69
CA GLU A 109 -7.37 5.42 -9.89
C GLU A 109 -7.51 6.53 -8.85
N PHE A 110 -6.43 6.80 -8.11
CA PHE A 110 -6.28 7.96 -7.23
C PHE A 110 -5.26 8.91 -7.85
N THR A 111 -5.56 10.20 -7.84
CA THR A 111 -4.63 11.25 -8.25
C THR A 111 -4.50 12.25 -7.12
N TYR A 112 -3.29 12.39 -6.59
CA TYR A 112 -2.91 13.39 -5.60
C TYR A 112 -2.20 14.52 -6.33
N ARG A 113 -2.70 15.77 -6.21
CA ARG A 113 -2.18 16.94 -6.92
C ARG A 113 -1.64 17.99 -5.94
N ASP A 114 -0.87 18.91 -6.48
CA ASP A 114 -0.34 20.07 -5.77
C ASP A 114 0.41 19.68 -4.48
N ILE A 115 1.14 18.57 -4.54
CA ILE A 115 1.97 18.13 -3.43
C ILE A 115 3.03 19.19 -3.18
N SER A 116 3.03 19.74 -1.97
CA SER A 116 3.99 20.72 -1.52
C SER A 116 4.99 20.08 -0.55
N TYR A 117 6.26 20.40 -0.74
CA TYR A 117 7.34 19.91 0.10
C TYR A 117 7.73 20.95 1.15
N PRO A 118 7.88 20.59 2.42
CA PRO A 118 8.41 21.48 3.44
C PRO A 118 9.81 21.99 3.07
N LYS A 119 10.19 23.15 3.61
CA LYS A 119 11.54 23.69 3.43
C LYS A 119 12.62 22.66 3.83
N GLY A 120 13.57 22.43 2.94
CA GLY A 120 14.62 21.44 3.10
C GLY A 120 14.31 20.06 2.51
N LEU A 121 13.09 19.87 1.95
CA LEU A 121 12.66 18.65 1.26
C LEU A 121 12.27 18.91 -0.20
N GLU A 122 12.70 20.04 -0.77
CA GLU A 122 12.40 20.44 -2.16
C GLU A 122 12.92 19.42 -3.19
N GLY A 123 13.91 18.60 -2.81
CA GLY A 123 14.44 17.50 -3.59
C GLY A 123 13.66 16.19 -3.47
N GLY A 124 12.51 16.22 -2.81
CA GLY A 124 11.62 15.10 -2.59
C GLY A 124 11.68 14.51 -1.17
N THR A 125 10.71 13.66 -0.87
CA THR A 125 10.61 12.96 0.40
C THR A 125 10.19 11.51 0.21
N GLU A 126 10.17 10.76 1.29
CA GLU A 126 9.60 9.41 1.33
C GLU A 126 8.09 9.46 1.45
N PHE A 127 7.43 8.62 0.67
CA PHE A 127 6.00 8.36 0.75
C PHE A 127 5.74 6.93 1.17
N ARG A 128 4.62 6.74 1.89
CA ARG A 128 4.07 5.44 2.24
C ARG A 128 2.63 5.38 1.77
N LEU A 129 2.34 4.43 0.90
CA LEU A 129 1.02 4.14 0.36
C LEU A 129 0.48 2.88 1.03
N TYR A 130 -0.55 3.01 1.86
CA TYR A 130 -1.27 1.89 2.45
C TYR A 130 -2.32 1.37 1.51
N LEU A 131 -2.40 0.04 1.40
CA LEU A 131 -3.34 -0.66 0.52
C LEU A 131 -4.70 -0.86 1.20
N PRO A 132 -5.76 -1.16 0.42
CA PRO A 132 -7.11 -1.38 0.93
C PRO A 132 -7.16 -2.39 2.08
N PRO A 133 -7.79 -2.06 3.22
CA PRO A 133 -7.84 -2.98 4.37
C PRO A 133 -8.83 -4.14 4.19
N TYR A 134 -9.91 -3.94 3.40
CA TYR A 134 -10.96 -4.94 3.24
C TYR A 134 -11.19 -5.35 1.77
N ASN A 135 -10.18 -5.19 0.93
CA ASN A 135 -10.22 -5.70 -0.44
C ASN A 135 -8.88 -6.32 -0.85
N GLU A 136 -8.94 -7.22 -1.79
CA GLU A 136 -7.78 -7.76 -2.48
C GLU A 136 -7.30 -6.74 -3.53
N VAL A 137 -6.00 -6.56 -3.64
CA VAL A 137 -5.35 -5.85 -4.75
C VAL A 137 -4.67 -6.87 -5.65
N LYS A 138 -4.96 -6.84 -6.96
CA LYS A 138 -4.36 -7.76 -7.95
C LYS A 138 -3.15 -7.17 -8.64
N ASN A 139 -3.19 -5.87 -8.90
CA ASN A 139 -2.12 -5.14 -9.54
C ASN A 139 -2.12 -3.70 -9.02
N ILE A 140 -0.95 -3.07 -8.96
CA ILE A 140 -0.82 -1.66 -8.57
C ILE A 140 0.31 -0.99 -9.34
N GLU A 141 0.04 0.22 -9.79
CA GLU A 141 0.96 1.10 -10.49
C GLU A 141 1.03 2.44 -9.76
N VAL A 142 2.24 2.98 -9.62
CA VAL A 142 2.47 4.32 -9.09
C VAL A 142 3.12 5.16 -10.17
N GLY A 143 2.44 6.22 -10.59
CA GLY A 143 2.91 7.19 -11.56
C GLY A 143 3.26 8.53 -10.92
N VAL A 144 4.21 9.23 -11.52
CA VAL A 144 4.68 10.56 -11.11
C VAL A 144 4.81 11.48 -12.33
N ASP A 145 5.03 12.78 -12.12
CA ASP A 145 5.27 13.73 -13.21
C ASP A 145 6.47 13.32 -14.06
N ASN A 146 6.42 13.61 -15.36
CA ASN A 146 7.53 13.41 -16.26
C ASN A 146 8.77 14.19 -15.79
N GLY A 147 9.89 13.48 -15.65
CA GLY A 147 11.15 14.04 -15.19
C GLY A 147 11.32 14.12 -13.67
N ALA A 148 10.29 13.80 -12.89
CA ALA A 148 10.43 13.67 -11.45
C ALA A 148 11.28 12.44 -11.10
N LYS A 149 12.02 12.54 -10.00
CA LYS A 149 12.75 11.40 -9.43
C LYS A 149 11.77 10.42 -8.83
N PHE A 150 12.03 9.13 -9.01
CA PHE A 150 11.25 8.07 -8.39
C PHE A 150 12.15 6.89 -8.03
N ALA A 151 12.04 6.41 -6.80
CA ALA A 151 12.71 5.18 -6.38
C ALA A 151 11.91 4.49 -5.27
N TYR A 152 11.70 3.19 -5.41
CA TYR A 152 11.16 2.40 -4.31
C TYR A 152 12.15 2.34 -3.15
N LYS A 153 11.61 2.34 -1.93
CA LYS A 153 12.39 2.14 -0.70
C LYS A 153 12.05 0.81 -0.04
N ARG A 154 13.10 0.14 0.42
CA ARG A 154 12.99 -1.10 1.20
C ARG A 154 13.02 -0.80 2.68
N GLU A 155 12.35 -1.59 3.48
CA GLU A 155 12.48 -1.51 4.92
C GLU A 155 13.81 -2.12 5.37
N LYS A 156 14.64 -1.32 6.06
CA LYS A 156 15.95 -1.75 6.57
C LYS A 156 15.87 -2.28 8.01
N ARG A 157 14.89 -3.09 8.34
CA ARG A 157 14.81 -3.65 9.70
C ARG A 157 15.57 -4.97 9.78
N ALA A 158 16.52 -5.05 10.72
CA ALA A 158 17.25 -6.28 11.00
C ALA A 158 16.35 -7.37 11.62
N LYS A 159 15.27 -6.97 12.29
CA LYS A 159 14.31 -7.89 12.90
C LYS A 159 12.88 -7.39 12.63
N PRO A 160 11.96 -8.25 12.16
CA PRO A 160 10.56 -7.90 12.00
C PRO A 160 9.88 -7.75 13.37
N ILE A 161 8.93 -6.83 13.45
CA ILE A 161 7.94 -6.81 14.53
C ILE A 161 6.71 -7.51 14.00
N VAL A 162 6.31 -8.60 14.63
CA VAL A 162 5.09 -9.33 14.28
C VAL A 162 4.03 -8.97 15.32
N VAL A 163 2.91 -8.40 14.85
CA VAL A 163 1.73 -8.17 15.67
C VAL A 163 0.70 -9.22 15.29
N TYR A 164 0.32 -10.03 16.25
CA TYR A 164 -0.80 -10.96 16.13
C TYR A 164 -1.95 -10.45 16.99
N ARG A 165 -3.15 -10.42 16.42
CA ARG A 165 -4.37 -10.13 17.14
C ARG A 165 -5.45 -11.11 16.72
N SER A 166 -6.07 -11.78 17.68
CA SER A 166 -7.34 -12.44 17.48
C SER A 166 -8.45 -11.39 17.66
N GLU A 167 -9.41 -11.35 16.75
CA GLU A 167 -10.65 -10.62 16.99
C GLU A 167 -11.49 -11.47 17.94
N GLU A 168 -11.81 -10.92 19.10
CA GLU A 168 -12.81 -11.47 19.98
C GLU A 168 -14.17 -10.94 19.52
N HIS A 169 -15.09 -11.82 19.25
CA HIS A 169 -16.49 -11.54 18.96
C HIS A 169 -17.34 -11.80 20.20
#